data_85ec18b663015ecf948c8c119763b994
#
_entry.id   85ec18b663015ecf948c8c119763b994
#
_cell.length_a   1.000
_cell.length_b   1.000
_cell.length_c   1.000
_cell.angle_alpha   90.00
_cell.angle_beta   90.00
_cell.angle_gamma   90.00
#
_symmetry.space_group_name_H-M   'P 1'
#
loop_
_entity.id
_entity.type
_entity.pdbx_description
1 polymer ?
#
loop_
_entity_poly.entity_id
_entity_poly.type
_entity_poly.pdbx_seq_one_letter_code
_entity_poly.pdbx_strand_id
1 'polypeptide(L)'
;MKIYHPQTPLEAVTFRKENAETTVYLAGGTDDLRLGGAAEGKDLIDLNGLGMDELEICGDELCIGSRCTLQTLVENEAVPEFIREAARFCSSLARRNAATVGGNLGLRRDDSYLAAALTAAEAKLDCMTPHGEKEKLIGEYLQSSCKALIMRIRINKDRTGWIKRFGNTAASHAAVIAAQSGDVYALSVHGSGLAYGNSAEIAESLSYCDDLTGSADYKKYLAKTAFTLRR
;
A
#
# COMPACT_ATOMS: atom_id res chain seq x y z
N MET A 1 -1.89 -25.91 -10.39
CA MET A 1 -2.27 -24.47 -10.35
C MET A 1 -3.37 -24.26 -11.35
N LYS A 2 -4.55 -23.86 -10.91
CA LYS A 2 -5.71 -23.48 -11.75
C LYS A 2 -5.91 -21.97 -11.63
N ILE A 3 -6.55 -21.36 -12.64
CA ILE A 3 -6.89 -19.94 -12.61
C ILE A 3 -8.42 -19.86 -12.66
N TYR A 4 -9.00 -19.20 -11.66
CA TYR A 4 -10.41 -18.90 -11.58
C TYR A 4 -10.65 -17.45 -12.04
N HIS A 5 -11.62 -17.24 -12.92
CA HIS A 5 -11.96 -15.94 -13.51
C HIS A 5 -13.34 -15.49 -13.02
N PRO A 6 -13.44 -14.80 -11.86
CA PRO A 6 -14.70 -14.29 -11.37
C PRO A 6 -15.27 -13.21 -12.27
N GLN A 7 -16.60 -13.12 -12.34
CA GLN A 7 -17.28 -12.08 -13.13
C GLN A 7 -17.58 -10.82 -12.32
N THR A 8 -17.52 -10.91 -10.99
CA THR A 8 -17.76 -9.79 -10.07
C THR A 8 -16.80 -9.83 -8.88
N PRO A 9 -16.53 -8.68 -8.25
CA PRO A 9 -15.75 -8.64 -7.01
C PRO A 9 -16.37 -9.47 -5.87
N LEU A 10 -17.70 -9.52 -5.79
CA LEU A 10 -18.40 -10.35 -4.79
C LEU A 10 -18.14 -11.84 -5.01
N GLU A 11 -18.17 -12.30 -6.25
CA GLU A 11 -17.83 -13.68 -6.61
C GLU A 11 -16.39 -14.02 -6.23
N ALA A 12 -15.44 -13.10 -6.51
CA ALA A 12 -14.03 -13.27 -6.16
C ALA A 12 -13.84 -13.47 -4.64
N VAL A 13 -14.47 -12.63 -3.81
CA VAL A 13 -14.31 -12.72 -2.34
C VAL A 13 -15.05 -13.91 -1.76
N THR A 14 -16.17 -14.33 -2.35
CA THR A 14 -16.93 -15.50 -1.92
C THR A 14 -16.12 -16.77 -2.20
N PHE A 15 -15.62 -16.93 -3.42
CA PHE A 15 -14.76 -18.05 -3.80
C PHE A 15 -13.49 -18.10 -2.95
N ARG A 16 -12.86 -16.94 -2.69
CA ARG A 16 -11.68 -16.84 -1.83
C ARG A 16 -11.95 -17.24 -0.40
N LYS A 17 -13.15 -16.92 0.14
CA LYS A 17 -13.55 -17.30 1.50
C LYS A 17 -13.69 -18.80 1.64
N GLU A 18 -14.33 -19.46 0.67
CA GLU A 18 -14.55 -20.90 0.64
C GLU A 18 -13.25 -21.69 0.43
N ASN A 19 -12.26 -21.10 -0.25
CA ASN A 19 -11.00 -21.73 -0.65
C ASN A 19 -9.78 -20.99 -0.05
N ALA A 20 -9.88 -20.51 1.19
CA ALA A 20 -8.91 -19.60 1.78
C ALA A 20 -7.47 -20.10 1.82
N GLU A 21 -7.26 -21.38 2.07
CA GLU A 21 -5.93 -21.99 2.22
C GLU A 21 -5.29 -22.34 0.86
N THR A 22 -6.12 -22.57 -0.16
CA THR A 22 -5.70 -23.13 -1.45
C THR A 22 -5.66 -22.11 -2.58
N THR A 23 -6.09 -20.88 -2.35
CA THR A 23 -6.14 -19.84 -3.39
C THR A 23 -5.43 -18.55 -2.97
N VAL A 24 -5.07 -17.72 -3.95
CA VAL A 24 -4.62 -16.33 -3.75
C VAL A 24 -5.20 -15.44 -4.84
N TYR A 25 -5.37 -14.14 -4.56
CA TYR A 25 -5.72 -13.17 -5.60
C TYR A 25 -4.54 -12.92 -6.52
N LEU A 26 -4.80 -12.85 -7.81
CA LEU A 26 -3.84 -12.44 -8.84
C LEU A 26 -4.24 -11.08 -9.39
N ALA A 27 -3.44 -10.06 -9.12
CA ALA A 27 -3.52 -8.75 -9.76
C ALA A 27 -2.31 -8.56 -10.68
N GLY A 28 -1.27 -7.88 -10.22
CA GLY A 28 -0.03 -7.68 -10.97
C GLY A 28 0.98 -8.83 -10.91
N GLY A 29 0.83 -9.77 -9.98
CA GLY A 29 1.65 -10.95 -9.82
C GLY A 29 3.13 -10.73 -9.45
N THR A 30 3.56 -9.49 -9.24
CA THR A 30 4.98 -9.13 -9.07
C THR A 30 5.61 -9.64 -7.78
N ASP A 31 4.80 -9.97 -6.78
CA ASP A 31 5.24 -10.54 -5.52
C ASP A 31 4.73 -11.98 -5.35
N ASP A 32 3.48 -12.24 -5.65
CA ASP A 32 2.86 -13.56 -5.47
C ASP A 32 3.47 -14.64 -6.36
N LEU A 33 3.83 -14.30 -7.62
CA LEU A 33 4.36 -15.25 -8.59
C LEU A 33 5.89 -15.40 -8.55
N ARG A 34 6.59 -14.69 -7.67
CA ARG A 34 8.04 -14.91 -7.49
C ARG A 34 8.30 -16.26 -6.81
N LEU A 35 9.52 -16.78 -6.93
CA LEU A 35 9.95 -17.98 -6.22
C LEU A 35 9.76 -17.78 -4.70
N GLY A 36 9.08 -18.69 -4.05
CA GLY A 36 8.68 -18.58 -2.63
C GLY A 36 7.59 -17.55 -2.37
N GLY A 37 6.87 -17.11 -3.41
CA GLY A 37 5.74 -16.19 -3.27
C GLY A 37 4.46 -16.88 -2.79
N ALA A 38 3.44 -16.09 -2.47
CA ALA A 38 2.19 -16.57 -1.89
C ALA A 38 1.37 -17.50 -2.82
N ALA A 39 1.65 -17.47 -4.13
CA ALA A 39 0.99 -18.31 -5.13
C ALA A 39 1.59 -19.71 -5.25
N GLU A 40 2.73 -19.97 -4.61
CA GLU A 40 3.38 -21.28 -4.71
C GLU A 40 2.49 -22.39 -4.14
N GLY A 41 2.17 -23.38 -4.98
CA GLY A 41 1.28 -24.49 -4.63
C GLY A 41 -0.21 -24.15 -4.52
N LYS A 42 -0.63 -22.93 -4.94
CA LYS A 42 -2.03 -22.49 -4.84
C LYS A 42 -2.65 -22.23 -6.21
N ASP A 43 -3.96 -22.21 -6.22
CA ASP A 43 -4.77 -21.77 -7.35
C ASP A 43 -4.93 -20.22 -7.30
N LEU A 44 -5.13 -19.63 -8.46
CA LEU A 44 -5.19 -18.18 -8.62
C LEU A 44 -6.62 -17.70 -8.85
N ILE A 45 -6.99 -16.59 -8.23
CA ILE A 45 -8.22 -15.85 -8.52
C ILE A 45 -7.81 -14.62 -9.31
N ASP A 46 -8.06 -14.64 -10.62
CA ASP A 46 -7.67 -13.55 -11.50
C ASP A 46 -8.61 -12.36 -11.34
N LEU A 47 -8.04 -11.22 -10.99
CA LEU A 47 -8.78 -9.97 -10.81
C LEU A 47 -8.86 -9.14 -12.11
N ASN A 48 -8.32 -9.64 -13.24
CA ASN A 48 -8.45 -8.98 -14.54
C ASN A 48 -9.92 -8.96 -14.97
N GLY A 49 -10.34 -7.86 -15.60
CA GLY A 49 -11.70 -7.73 -16.11
C GLY A 49 -12.78 -7.36 -15.09
N LEU A 50 -12.41 -7.15 -13.82
CA LEU A 50 -13.37 -6.72 -12.78
C LEU A 50 -13.61 -5.20 -12.73
N GLY A 51 -13.10 -4.41 -13.70
CA GLY A 51 -13.34 -2.97 -13.79
C GLY A 51 -12.69 -2.16 -12.64
N MET A 52 -11.55 -2.60 -12.14
CA MET A 52 -10.86 -1.97 -11.02
C MET A 52 -9.55 -1.25 -11.44
N ASP A 53 -9.43 -0.82 -12.68
CA ASP A 53 -8.22 -0.23 -13.27
C ASP A 53 -8.39 1.21 -13.76
N GLU A 54 -9.51 1.85 -13.41
CA GLU A 54 -9.80 3.24 -13.74
C GLU A 54 -9.23 4.20 -12.71
N LEU A 55 -8.77 5.36 -13.17
CA LEU A 55 -8.33 6.47 -12.35
C LEU A 55 -9.06 7.73 -12.82
N GLU A 56 -9.93 8.26 -11.99
CA GLU A 56 -10.84 9.35 -12.34
C GLU A 56 -11.04 10.33 -11.18
N ILE A 57 -11.46 11.56 -11.50
CA ILE A 57 -11.86 12.56 -10.51
C ILE A 57 -13.36 12.43 -10.26
N CYS A 58 -13.74 12.15 -9.03
CA CYS A 58 -15.13 12.01 -8.56
C CYS A 58 -15.45 13.16 -7.60
N GLY A 59 -15.84 14.33 -8.12
CA GLY A 59 -16.07 15.52 -7.31
C GLY A 59 -14.77 16.06 -6.71
N ASP A 60 -14.66 16.05 -5.39
CA ASP A 60 -13.46 16.51 -4.67
C ASP A 60 -12.48 15.36 -4.35
N GLU A 61 -12.82 14.14 -4.73
CA GLU A 61 -11.95 12.97 -4.52
C GLU A 61 -11.33 12.50 -5.84
N LEU A 62 -10.11 12.03 -5.77
CA LEU A 62 -9.47 11.21 -6.79
C LEU A 62 -9.75 9.75 -6.46
N CYS A 63 -10.38 9.07 -7.40
CA CYS A 63 -10.76 7.66 -7.31
C CYS A 63 -9.75 6.82 -8.10
N ILE A 64 -9.04 5.94 -7.41
CA ILE A 64 -7.98 5.11 -7.98
C ILE A 64 -8.42 3.64 -7.87
N GLY A 65 -8.68 2.98 -8.98
CA GLY A 65 -8.97 1.55 -9.00
C GLY A 65 -7.79 0.74 -8.46
N SER A 66 -8.08 -0.30 -7.70
CA SER A 66 -7.04 -1.10 -7.02
C SER A 66 -6.08 -1.79 -8.00
N ARG A 67 -6.49 -1.99 -9.23
CA ARG A 67 -5.69 -2.56 -10.31
C ARG A 67 -4.90 -1.54 -11.13
N CYS A 68 -5.08 -0.24 -10.90
CA CYS A 68 -4.16 0.76 -11.44
C CYS A 68 -2.73 0.36 -11.10
N THR A 69 -1.84 0.44 -12.08
CA THR A 69 -0.43 0.12 -11.87
C THR A 69 0.25 1.23 -11.07
N LEU A 70 1.35 0.92 -10.40
CA LEU A 70 2.15 1.95 -9.74
C LEU A 70 2.70 2.97 -10.74
N GLN A 71 2.94 2.55 -11.99
CA GLN A 71 3.39 3.45 -13.05
C GLN A 71 2.28 4.39 -13.50
N THR A 72 1.03 3.94 -13.55
CA THR A 72 -0.13 4.81 -13.80
C THR A 72 -0.20 5.95 -12.77
N LEU A 73 0.07 5.66 -11.47
CA LEU A 73 0.12 6.72 -10.46
C LEU A 73 1.26 7.72 -10.72
N VAL A 74 2.44 7.22 -11.10
CA VAL A 74 3.61 8.07 -11.36
C VAL A 74 3.38 9.05 -12.52
N GLU A 75 2.66 8.61 -13.55
CA GLU A 75 2.47 9.37 -14.80
C GLU A 75 1.25 10.28 -14.77
N ASN A 76 0.29 10.04 -13.89
CA ASN A 76 -0.95 10.83 -13.85
C ASN A 76 -0.79 12.06 -12.94
N GLU A 77 -0.89 13.26 -13.55
CA GLU A 77 -0.73 14.54 -12.85
C GLU A 77 -1.87 14.86 -11.86
N ALA A 78 -3.02 14.21 -11.96
CA ALA A 78 -4.09 14.35 -10.97
C ALA A 78 -3.75 13.68 -9.63
N VAL A 79 -2.76 12.78 -9.60
CA VAL A 79 -2.27 12.16 -8.38
C VAL A 79 -1.36 13.14 -7.63
N PRO A 80 -1.59 13.44 -6.34
CA PRO A 80 -0.73 14.30 -5.54
C PRO A 80 0.75 13.89 -5.61
N GLU A 81 1.66 14.88 -5.75
CA GLU A 81 3.08 14.62 -6.03
C GLU A 81 3.75 13.68 -5.03
N PHE A 82 3.48 13.83 -3.74
CA PHE A 82 4.09 12.97 -2.73
C PHE A 82 3.65 11.50 -2.83
N ILE A 83 2.45 11.22 -3.37
CA ILE A 83 1.97 9.87 -3.66
C ILE A 83 2.64 9.33 -4.93
N ARG A 84 2.83 10.17 -5.96
CA ARG A 84 3.60 9.81 -7.16
C ARG A 84 5.06 9.48 -6.78
N GLU A 85 5.66 10.26 -5.88
CA GLU A 85 7.00 10.01 -5.36
C GLU A 85 7.07 8.69 -4.58
N ALA A 86 6.09 8.42 -3.72
CA ALA A 86 5.97 7.13 -3.04
C ALA A 86 5.91 5.95 -4.01
N ALA A 87 5.12 6.07 -5.07
CA ALA A 87 5.03 5.04 -6.10
C ALA A 87 6.36 4.85 -6.86
N ARG A 88 7.10 5.93 -7.14
CA ARG A 88 8.45 5.86 -7.75
C ARG A 88 9.43 5.10 -6.87
N PHE A 89 9.37 5.26 -5.56
CA PHE A 89 10.25 4.55 -4.61
C PHE A 89 9.96 3.06 -4.52
N CYS A 90 8.75 2.61 -4.85
CA CYS A 90 8.35 1.22 -4.64
C CYS A 90 9.19 0.21 -5.43
N SER A 91 9.65 0.53 -6.65
CA SER A 91 10.39 -0.43 -7.48
C SER A 91 10.94 0.19 -8.77
N SER A 92 11.61 -0.66 -9.58
CA SER A 92 12.02 -0.31 -10.94
C SER A 92 10.81 -0.06 -11.86
N LEU A 93 11.03 0.67 -12.97
CA LEU A 93 10.00 0.92 -13.98
C LEU A 93 9.32 -0.37 -14.46
N ALA A 94 10.10 -1.40 -14.76
CA ALA A 94 9.57 -2.67 -15.25
C ALA A 94 8.59 -3.32 -14.24
N ARG A 95 8.93 -3.28 -12.95
CA ARG A 95 8.02 -3.79 -11.91
C ARG A 95 6.83 -2.88 -11.68
N ARG A 96 6.98 -1.55 -11.72
CA ARG A 96 5.85 -0.63 -11.57
C ARG A 96 4.80 -0.76 -12.67
N ASN A 97 5.20 -1.15 -13.89
CA ASN A 97 4.27 -1.42 -14.99
C ASN A 97 3.34 -2.63 -14.74
N ALA A 98 3.72 -3.52 -13.84
CA ALA A 98 2.91 -4.70 -13.49
C ALA A 98 2.34 -4.62 -12.07
N ALA A 99 3.09 -4.10 -11.10
CA ALA A 99 2.64 -3.97 -9.71
C ALA A 99 1.45 -3.01 -9.60
N THR A 100 0.41 -3.43 -8.89
CA THR A 100 -0.83 -2.66 -8.74
C THR A 100 -0.92 -2.02 -7.35
N VAL A 101 -1.72 -0.96 -7.25
CA VAL A 101 -1.96 -0.24 -6.00
C VAL A 101 -2.56 -1.18 -4.95
N GLY A 102 -3.65 -1.87 -5.29
CA GLY A 102 -4.30 -2.82 -4.38
C GLY A 102 -3.40 -4.00 -4.01
N GLY A 103 -2.60 -4.51 -4.97
CA GLY A 103 -1.60 -5.55 -4.69
C GLY A 103 -0.54 -5.09 -3.69
N ASN A 104 -0.01 -3.87 -3.84
CA ASN A 104 0.96 -3.30 -2.90
C ASN A 104 0.38 -3.16 -1.48
N LEU A 105 -0.84 -2.62 -1.36
CA LEU A 105 -1.53 -2.46 -0.07
C LEU A 105 -1.94 -3.80 0.54
N GLY A 106 -2.36 -4.75 -0.29
CA GLY A 106 -2.77 -6.10 0.15
C GLY A 106 -1.64 -6.93 0.75
N LEU A 107 -0.39 -6.66 0.37
CA LEU A 107 0.81 -7.28 0.97
C LEU A 107 1.03 -6.83 2.42
N ARG A 108 0.50 -5.67 2.81
CA ARG A 108 0.62 -5.11 4.18
C ARG A 108 2.05 -5.11 4.71
N ARG A 109 2.97 -4.74 3.85
CA ARG A 109 4.37 -4.65 4.23
C ARG A 109 4.60 -3.49 5.17
N ASP A 110 5.45 -3.70 6.15
CA ASP A 110 5.89 -2.71 7.13
C ASP A 110 6.90 -1.70 6.56
N ASP A 111 7.36 -1.90 5.31
CA ASP A 111 8.29 -1.04 4.58
C ASP A 111 7.65 -0.45 3.29
N SER A 112 6.31 -0.31 3.25
CA SER A 112 5.62 0.19 2.08
C SER A 112 5.60 1.72 2.02
N TYR A 113 6.25 2.28 1.00
CA TYR A 113 6.22 3.70 0.70
C TYR A 113 4.80 4.20 0.41
N LEU A 114 4.06 3.43 -0.40
CA LEU A 114 2.71 3.79 -0.81
C LEU A 114 1.74 3.74 0.38
N ALA A 115 1.86 2.74 1.26
CA ALA A 115 1.06 2.65 2.46
C ALA A 115 1.28 3.87 3.38
N ALA A 116 2.53 4.30 3.59
CA ALA A 116 2.85 5.49 4.39
C ALA A 116 2.24 6.76 3.78
N ALA A 117 2.43 6.99 2.46
CA ALA A 117 1.91 8.18 1.79
C ALA A 117 0.38 8.24 1.80
N LEU A 118 -0.30 7.13 1.48
CA LEU A 118 -1.76 7.07 1.46
C LEU A 118 -2.36 7.15 2.87
N THR A 119 -1.66 6.65 3.90
CA THR A 119 -2.08 6.81 5.30
C THR A 119 -1.99 8.28 5.73
N ALA A 120 -0.90 8.98 5.39
CA ALA A 120 -0.79 10.42 5.62
C ALA A 120 -1.86 11.21 4.87
N ALA A 121 -2.24 10.76 3.67
CA ALA A 121 -3.33 11.36 2.88
C ALA A 121 -4.73 11.07 3.43
N GLU A 122 -4.87 10.27 4.49
CA GLU A 122 -6.16 9.80 5.02
C GLU A 122 -7.02 9.10 3.97
N ALA A 123 -6.36 8.29 3.12
CA ALA A 123 -7.04 7.59 2.06
C ALA A 123 -8.13 6.66 2.59
N LYS A 124 -9.26 6.63 1.88
CA LYS A 124 -10.36 5.71 2.11
C LYS A 124 -10.29 4.56 1.12
N LEU A 125 -10.65 3.39 1.55
CA LEU A 125 -10.68 2.18 0.75
C LEU A 125 -12.12 1.70 0.60
N ASP A 126 -12.58 1.55 -0.64
CA ASP A 126 -13.79 0.81 -0.94
C ASP A 126 -13.41 -0.67 -1.08
N CYS A 127 -13.91 -1.47 -0.17
CA CYS A 127 -13.56 -2.88 -0.06
C CYS A 127 -14.77 -3.77 -0.27
N MET A 128 -14.60 -4.86 -1.04
CA MET A 128 -15.59 -5.93 -1.13
C MET A 128 -15.34 -6.99 -0.06
N THR A 129 -16.41 -7.36 0.64
CA THR A 129 -16.45 -8.50 1.57
C THR A 129 -17.52 -9.49 1.14
N PRO A 130 -17.52 -10.74 1.65
CA PRO A 130 -18.63 -11.68 1.37
C PRO A 130 -20.01 -11.19 1.82
N HIS A 131 -20.06 -10.12 2.61
CA HIS A 131 -21.29 -9.49 3.11
C HIS A 131 -21.62 -8.15 2.42
N GLY A 132 -20.93 -7.85 1.30
CA GLY A 132 -21.10 -6.61 0.54
C GLY A 132 -19.95 -5.62 0.72
N GLU A 133 -20.15 -4.43 0.18
CA GLU A 133 -19.17 -3.35 0.19
C GLU A 133 -19.02 -2.72 1.57
N LYS A 134 -17.79 -2.30 1.88
CA LYS A 134 -17.45 -1.56 3.11
C LYS A 134 -16.39 -0.51 2.81
N GLU A 135 -16.60 0.68 3.34
CA GLU A 135 -15.56 1.71 3.41
C GLU A 135 -14.67 1.48 4.65
N LYS A 136 -13.38 1.74 4.50
CA LYS A 136 -12.40 1.72 5.59
C LYS A 136 -11.36 2.81 5.39
N LEU A 137 -10.88 3.41 6.46
CA LEU A 137 -9.64 4.17 6.41
C LEU A 137 -8.45 3.23 6.18
N ILE A 138 -7.49 3.67 5.37
CA ILE A 138 -6.34 2.84 5.02
C ILE A 138 -5.53 2.41 6.25
N GLY A 139 -5.34 3.29 7.22
CA GLY A 139 -4.63 2.97 8.46
C GLY A 139 -5.30 1.83 9.23
N GLU A 140 -6.63 1.88 9.35
CA GLU A 140 -7.41 0.82 9.97
C GLU A 140 -7.33 -0.50 9.19
N TYR A 141 -7.38 -0.42 7.86
CA TYR A 141 -7.25 -1.59 7.00
C TYR A 141 -5.89 -2.28 7.19
N LEU A 142 -4.81 -1.51 7.19
CA LEU A 142 -3.45 -2.03 7.30
C LEU A 142 -3.18 -2.68 8.67
N GLN A 143 -3.77 -2.15 9.75
CA GLN A 143 -3.63 -2.69 11.11
C GLN A 143 -4.62 -3.83 11.42
N SER A 144 -5.66 -4.00 10.60
CA SER A 144 -6.67 -5.03 10.82
C SER A 144 -6.27 -6.38 10.22
N SER A 145 -6.84 -7.47 10.74
CA SER A 145 -6.76 -8.81 10.12
C SER A 145 -7.73 -9.01 8.94
N CYS A 146 -8.44 -7.94 8.52
CA CYS A 146 -9.46 -8.00 7.48
C CYS A 146 -8.84 -8.40 6.14
N LYS A 147 -9.36 -9.45 5.50
CA LYS A 147 -8.95 -9.95 4.18
C LYS A 147 -9.92 -9.50 3.07
N ALA A 148 -10.54 -8.33 3.21
CA ALA A 148 -11.41 -7.76 2.20
C ALA A 148 -10.63 -7.42 0.92
N LEU A 149 -11.25 -7.59 -0.23
CA LEU A 149 -10.69 -7.19 -1.51
C LEU A 149 -10.81 -5.68 -1.67
N ILE A 150 -9.70 -4.98 -1.82
CA ILE A 150 -9.69 -3.55 -2.15
C ILE A 150 -10.17 -3.41 -3.60
N MET A 151 -11.22 -2.63 -3.82
CA MET A 151 -11.72 -2.31 -5.15
C MET A 151 -11.20 -0.95 -5.62
N ARG A 152 -11.19 0.04 -4.71
CA ARG A 152 -10.85 1.43 -5.02
C ARG A 152 -10.21 2.10 -3.83
N ILE A 153 -9.34 3.05 -4.10
CA ILE A 153 -8.73 3.96 -3.14
C ILE A 153 -9.24 5.37 -3.45
N ARG A 154 -9.75 6.09 -2.45
CA ARG A 154 -10.20 7.48 -2.60
C ARG A 154 -9.36 8.39 -1.73
N ILE A 155 -8.92 9.50 -2.31
CA ILE A 155 -8.18 10.57 -1.63
C ILE A 155 -8.73 11.92 -2.07
N ASN A 156 -8.64 12.93 -1.21
CA ASN A 156 -8.91 14.28 -1.64
C ASN A 156 -7.89 14.69 -2.73
N LYS A 157 -8.39 15.15 -3.90
CA LYS A 157 -7.55 15.46 -5.08
C LYS A 157 -6.56 16.59 -4.85
N ASP A 158 -6.90 17.53 -3.95
CA ASP A 158 -6.09 18.71 -3.64
C ASP A 158 -5.16 18.47 -2.44
N ARG A 159 -5.05 17.21 -2.00
CA ARG A 159 -4.20 16.85 -0.86
C ARG A 159 -2.74 17.12 -1.16
N THR A 160 -2.08 17.87 -0.32
CA THR A 160 -0.65 18.16 -0.38
C THR A 160 0.09 17.47 0.75
N GLY A 161 1.36 17.17 0.53
CA GLY A 161 2.16 16.50 1.54
C GLY A 161 3.59 16.26 1.06
N TRP A 162 4.32 15.49 1.83
CA TRP A 162 5.67 15.05 1.48
C TRP A 162 5.91 13.62 1.96
N ILE A 163 6.88 12.97 1.33
CA ILE A 163 7.41 11.68 1.73
C ILE A 163 8.93 11.73 1.74
N LYS A 164 9.55 11.09 2.72
CA LYS A 164 11.00 10.91 2.83
C LYS A 164 11.33 9.46 3.08
N ARG A 165 12.44 9.03 2.51
CA ARG A 165 13.02 7.71 2.75
C ARG A 165 14.41 7.84 3.34
N PHE A 166 14.70 6.99 4.32
CA PHE A 166 16.01 6.88 4.94
C PHE A 166 16.51 5.44 4.72
N GLY A 167 17.53 5.31 3.92
CA GLY A 167 18.15 4.03 3.58
C GLY A 167 19.63 4.20 3.38
N ASN A 168 20.37 3.11 3.44
CA ASN A 168 21.85 3.11 3.36
C ASN A 168 22.37 3.56 1.98
N THR A 169 21.60 3.31 0.92
CA THR A 169 21.89 3.75 -0.45
C THR A 169 20.60 4.17 -1.16
N ALA A 170 20.75 4.82 -2.32
CA ALA A 170 19.60 5.16 -3.16
C ALA A 170 18.81 3.93 -3.63
N ALA A 171 19.44 2.79 -3.78
CA ALA A 171 18.84 1.55 -4.26
C ALA A 171 18.44 0.57 -3.14
N SER A 172 18.89 0.78 -1.89
CA SER A 172 18.51 -0.09 -0.76
C SER A 172 17.08 0.13 -0.33
N HIS A 173 16.46 -0.88 0.29
CA HIS A 173 15.24 -0.68 1.04
C HIS A 173 15.44 0.40 2.10
N ALA A 174 14.41 1.21 2.35
CA ALA A 174 14.46 2.18 3.43
C ALA A 174 14.36 1.49 4.79
N ALA A 175 15.18 1.92 5.72
CA ALA A 175 15.04 1.55 7.13
C ALA A 175 13.82 2.26 7.74
N VAL A 176 13.61 3.51 7.34
CA VAL A 176 12.51 4.36 7.79
C VAL A 176 11.93 5.14 6.61
N ILE A 177 10.62 5.21 6.56
CA ILE A 177 9.83 6.00 5.62
C ILE A 177 8.92 6.89 6.43
N ALA A 178 8.98 8.20 6.19
CA ALA A 178 8.14 9.18 6.85
C ALA A 178 7.33 9.95 5.80
N ALA A 179 6.04 10.12 6.04
CA ALA A 179 5.15 10.92 5.22
C ALA A 179 4.30 11.83 6.10
N GLN A 180 3.94 13.00 5.58
CA GLN A 180 3.04 13.93 6.25
C GLN A 180 2.15 14.61 5.23
N SER A 181 0.90 14.79 5.57
CA SER A 181 -0.06 15.58 4.81
C SER A 181 -1.05 16.25 5.77
N GLY A 182 -1.14 17.58 5.72
CA GLY A 182 -1.84 18.33 6.76
C GLY A 182 -1.29 18.03 8.14
N ASP A 183 -2.17 17.68 9.07
CA ASP A 183 -1.83 17.33 10.45
C ASP A 183 -1.61 15.83 10.67
N VAL A 184 -1.64 15.02 9.60
CA VAL A 184 -1.45 13.57 9.71
C VAL A 184 -0.03 13.18 9.37
N TYR A 185 0.60 12.48 10.28
CA TYR A 185 1.94 11.92 10.21
C TYR A 185 1.82 10.41 10.03
N ALA A 186 2.62 9.83 9.16
CA ALA A 186 2.72 8.39 8.96
C ALA A 186 4.19 7.98 8.93
N LEU A 187 4.50 6.92 9.63
CA LEU A 187 5.85 6.39 9.78
C LEU A 187 5.82 4.88 9.52
N SER A 188 6.53 4.43 8.51
CA SER A 188 6.71 3.02 8.19
C SER A 188 8.16 2.65 8.45
N VAL A 189 8.40 1.65 9.30
CA VAL A 189 9.73 1.24 9.73
C VAL A 189 9.91 -0.25 9.49
N HIS A 190 10.93 -0.60 8.71
CA HIS A 190 11.23 -1.98 8.37
C HIS A 190 11.41 -2.84 9.62
N GLY A 191 10.66 -3.93 9.71
CA GLY A 191 10.65 -4.85 10.85
C GLY A 191 9.88 -4.35 12.08
N SER A 192 9.29 -3.13 12.02
CA SER A 192 8.61 -2.51 13.17
C SER A 192 7.14 -2.14 12.88
N GLY A 193 6.78 -2.03 11.60
CA GLY A 193 5.41 -1.75 11.19
C GLY A 193 5.14 -0.29 10.82
N LEU A 194 3.84 0.02 10.72
CA LEU A 194 3.30 1.34 10.38
C LEU A 194 2.66 1.98 11.61
N ALA A 195 3.10 3.20 11.94
CA ALA A 195 2.43 4.09 12.90
C ALA A 195 1.90 5.34 12.20
N TYR A 196 0.79 5.87 12.66
CA TYR A 196 0.23 7.12 12.16
C TYR A 196 -0.55 7.86 13.26
N GLY A 197 -0.72 9.16 13.09
CA GLY A 197 -1.43 10.02 14.04
C GLY A 197 -1.20 11.49 13.75
N ASN A 198 -1.65 12.35 14.64
CA ASN A 198 -1.65 13.81 14.48
C ASN A 198 -0.44 14.48 15.18
N SER A 199 0.56 13.71 15.55
CA SER A 199 1.79 14.21 16.18
C SER A 199 2.99 13.47 15.62
N ALA A 200 4.13 14.15 15.52
CA ALA A 200 5.42 13.54 15.20
C ALA A 200 5.89 12.50 16.24
N GLU A 201 5.27 12.46 17.42
CA GLU A 201 5.56 11.51 18.50
C GLU A 201 5.14 10.07 18.20
N ILE A 202 4.47 9.81 17.05
CA ILE A 202 4.15 8.45 16.60
C ILE A 202 5.37 7.52 16.56
N ALA A 203 6.58 8.07 16.46
CA ALA A 203 7.81 7.31 16.56
C ALA A 203 7.97 6.55 17.90
N GLU A 204 7.37 7.02 18.98
CA GLU A 204 7.43 6.36 20.29
C GLU A 204 6.49 5.14 20.40
N SER A 205 5.50 5.04 19.52
CA SER A 205 4.54 3.93 19.53
C SER A 205 5.05 2.64 18.90
N LEU A 206 6.19 2.69 18.17
CA LEU A 206 6.77 1.56 17.50
C LEU A 206 7.80 0.82 18.35
N SER A 207 7.81 -0.51 18.23
CA SER A 207 8.87 -1.37 18.77
C SER A 207 9.92 -1.60 17.68
N TYR A 208 11.14 -1.15 17.93
CA TYR A 208 12.23 -1.24 16.95
C TYR A 208 13.02 -2.55 17.10
N CYS A 209 13.49 -3.10 15.99
CA CYS A 209 14.34 -4.30 15.96
C CYS A 209 15.56 -4.11 15.06
N ASP A 210 16.61 -4.85 15.35
CA ASP A 210 17.81 -4.94 14.51
C ASP A 210 17.52 -5.79 13.28
N ASP A 211 17.99 -5.33 12.12
CA ASP A 211 17.97 -6.09 10.87
C ASP A 211 19.03 -5.58 9.88
N LEU A 212 18.97 -6.07 8.62
CA LEU A 212 19.90 -5.66 7.56
C LEU A 212 19.83 -4.17 7.18
N THR A 213 18.75 -3.47 7.55
CA THR A 213 18.57 -2.04 7.25
C THR A 213 19.17 -1.14 8.32
N GLY A 214 19.43 -1.67 9.51
CA GLY A 214 20.08 -0.95 10.61
C GLY A 214 19.71 -1.50 11.98
N SER A 215 20.38 -0.98 13.03
CA SER A 215 20.06 -1.29 14.41
C SER A 215 18.76 -0.64 14.85
N ALA A 216 18.13 -1.19 15.88
CA ALA A 216 16.94 -0.63 16.52
C ALA A 216 17.15 0.85 16.93
N ASP A 217 18.29 1.16 17.56
CA ASP A 217 18.63 2.52 17.98
C ASP A 217 18.78 3.47 16.80
N TYR A 218 19.41 3.02 15.70
CA TYR A 218 19.54 3.80 14.48
C TYR A 218 18.16 4.11 13.84
N LYS A 219 17.32 3.10 13.71
CA LYS A 219 15.96 3.28 13.17
C LYS A 219 15.13 4.21 14.05
N LYS A 220 15.21 4.06 15.38
CA LYS A 220 14.54 4.93 16.34
C LYS A 220 15.01 6.38 16.23
N TYR A 221 16.31 6.59 16.09
CA TYR A 221 16.88 7.92 15.86
C TYR A 221 16.34 8.54 14.56
N LEU A 222 16.38 7.80 13.44
CA LEU A 222 15.85 8.25 12.17
C LEU A 222 14.36 8.58 12.24
N ALA A 223 13.56 7.72 12.87
CA ALA A 223 12.12 7.90 13.02
C ALA A 223 11.78 9.20 13.79
N LYS A 224 12.48 9.48 14.89
CA LYS A 224 12.31 10.71 15.68
C LYS A 224 12.72 11.97 14.92
N THR A 225 13.76 11.90 14.12
CA THR A 225 14.28 13.06 13.38
C THR A 225 13.62 13.28 12.02
N ALA A 226 12.93 12.27 11.49
CA ALA A 226 12.35 12.30 10.15
C ALA A 226 11.43 13.52 9.89
N PHE A 227 10.68 13.93 10.88
CA PHE A 227 9.73 15.05 10.81
C PHE A 227 10.36 16.41 11.15
N THR A 228 11.54 16.44 11.77
CA THR A 228 12.25 17.67 12.13
C THR A 228 13.23 18.14 11.07
N LEU A 229 13.71 17.23 10.22
CA LEU A 229 14.61 17.55 9.11
C LEU A 229 13.82 18.31 8.04
N ARG A 230 13.92 19.65 8.07
CA ARG A 230 13.41 20.49 6.97
C ARG A 230 14.25 20.27 5.69
N ARG A 231 13.59 20.30 4.52
CA ARG A 231 14.29 20.37 3.23
C ARG A 231 15.04 21.68 3.10
#